data_e065781eac6a06d393882f85f3ae84a4
#
_entry.id   e065781eac6a06d393882f85f3ae84a4
#
_cell.length_a   1.000
_cell.length_b   1.000
_cell.length_c   1.000
_cell.angle_alpha   90.00
_cell.angle_beta   90.00
_cell.angle_gamma   90.00
#
_symmetry.space_group_name_H-M   'P 1'
#
loop_
_entity.id
_entity.type
_entity.pdbx_description
1 polymer ?
#
loop_
_entity_poly.entity_id
_entity_poly.type
_entity_poly.pdbx_seq_one_letter_code
_entity_poly.pdbx_strand_id
1 'polypeptide(L)'
;MDDLLNNEPVKRAQEALKRFDNSLNVKVLEKTARTAQDASLALGCEVGAIVKSLLFRAENSFVLCLVSGDKKCSLNKLKKITQKNDLCMASPEQVKTQTGYTIGGVSPVGLLNDIEIFMDNSLER
;
A
#
# COMPACT_ATOMS: atom_id res chain seq x y z
N MET A 1 2.07 7.66 -21.83
CA MET A 1 1.82 8.19 -20.48
C MET A 1 0.38 8.01 -20.06
N ASP A 2 -0.54 8.39 -20.93
CA ASP A 2 -1.97 8.22 -20.63
C ASP A 2 -2.37 6.77 -20.49
N ASP A 3 -1.57 5.85 -21.04
CA ASP A 3 -1.84 4.43 -20.97
C ASP A 3 -1.81 3.87 -19.54
N LEU A 4 -1.10 4.53 -18.63
CA LEU A 4 -1.07 4.12 -17.23
C LEU A 4 -2.45 4.20 -16.59
N LEU A 5 -3.24 5.21 -16.95
CA LEU A 5 -4.59 5.36 -16.42
C LEU A 5 -5.55 4.31 -16.98
N ASN A 6 -5.19 3.65 -18.07
CA ASN A 6 -5.96 2.56 -18.64
C ASN A 6 -5.53 1.18 -18.16
N ASN A 7 -4.46 1.12 -17.37
CA ASN A 7 -3.98 -0.12 -16.77
C ASN A 7 -4.99 -0.60 -15.73
N GLU A 8 -5.33 -1.89 -15.75
CA GLU A 8 -6.39 -2.46 -14.91
C GLU A 8 -6.20 -2.19 -13.41
N PRO A 9 -5.01 -2.42 -12.82
CA PRO A 9 -4.83 -2.10 -11.40
C PRO A 9 -5.00 -0.61 -11.10
N VAL A 10 -4.54 0.26 -11.99
CA VAL A 10 -4.68 1.71 -11.82
C VAL A 10 -6.14 2.13 -11.88
N LYS A 11 -6.89 1.56 -12.82
CA LYS A 11 -8.33 1.83 -12.92
C LYS A 11 -9.07 1.41 -11.66
N ARG A 12 -8.73 0.25 -11.11
CA ARG A 12 -9.37 -0.25 -9.90
C ARG A 12 -9.10 0.66 -8.72
N ALA A 13 -7.86 1.15 -8.57
CA ALA A 13 -7.51 2.10 -7.53
C ALA A 13 -8.27 3.41 -7.71
N GLN A 14 -8.33 3.92 -8.94
CA GLN A 14 -9.04 5.15 -9.26
C GLN A 14 -10.53 5.05 -8.92
N GLU A 15 -11.16 3.94 -9.29
CA GLU A 15 -12.57 3.73 -9.01
C GLU A 15 -12.83 3.62 -7.50
N ALA A 16 -11.96 2.94 -6.77
CA ALA A 16 -12.09 2.81 -5.32
C ALA A 16 -11.97 4.16 -4.62
N LEU A 17 -11.02 5.00 -5.07
CA LEU A 17 -10.86 6.36 -4.53
C LEU A 17 -12.10 7.20 -4.80
N LYS A 18 -12.64 7.13 -6.02
CA LYS A 18 -13.82 7.91 -6.41
C LYS A 18 -15.05 7.52 -5.61
N ARG A 19 -15.18 6.24 -5.28
CA ARG A 19 -16.31 5.78 -4.45
C ARG A 19 -16.21 6.32 -3.03
N PHE A 20 -14.99 6.47 -2.53
CA PHE A 20 -14.76 7.02 -1.19
C PHE A 20 -14.98 8.54 -1.18
N ASP A 21 -14.37 9.24 -2.12
CA ASP A 21 -14.46 10.71 -2.25
C ASP A 21 -14.25 11.06 -3.72
N ASN A 22 -15.29 11.59 -4.36
CA ASN A 22 -15.29 11.86 -5.79
C ASN A 22 -14.23 12.90 -6.21
N SER A 23 -13.71 13.66 -5.27
CA SER A 23 -12.68 14.67 -5.55
C SER A 23 -11.27 14.06 -5.64
N LEU A 24 -11.10 12.81 -5.20
CA LEU A 24 -9.79 12.15 -5.21
C LEU A 24 -9.48 11.58 -6.60
N ASN A 25 -8.25 11.76 -7.03
CA ASN A 25 -7.77 11.28 -8.33
C ASN A 25 -6.41 10.65 -8.22
N VAL A 26 -6.19 9.61 -9.01
CA VAL A 26 -4.85 9.05 -9.18
C VAL A 26 -4.03 10.05 -10.00
N LYS A 27 -2.83 10.34 -9.52
CA LYS A 27 -1.92 11.24 -10.21
C LYS A 27 -0.79 10.41 -10.84
N VAL A 28 -0.60 10.57 -12.14
CA VAL A 28 0.50 9.93 -12.85
C VAL A 28 1.73 10.83 -12.74
N LEU A 29 2.82 10.26 -12.23
CA LEU A 29 4.06 11.02 -12.06
C LEU A 29 4.91 10.92 -13.31
N GLU A 30 5.59 12.02 -13.66
CA GLU A 30 6.46 12.06 -14.83
C GLU A 30 7.76 11.29 -14.61
N LYS A 31 8.18 11.15 -13.35
CA LYS A 31 9.40 10.44 -12.97
C LYS A 31 9.06 9.15 -12.28
N THR A 32 10.00 8.20 -12.36
CA THR A 32 9.87 6.92 -11.66
C THR A 32 9.79 7.16 -10.16
N ALA A 33 8.84 6.50 -9.51
CA ALA A 33 8.63 6.61 -8.06
C ALA A 33 8.60 5.21 -7.44
N ARG A 34 9.72 4.49 -7.55
CA ARG A 34 9.82 3.11 -7.06
C ARG A 34 10.04 3.01 -5.56
N THR A 35 10.66 4.03 -4.97
CA THR A 35 10.90 4.07 -3.54
C THR A 35 10.12 5.23 -2.93
N ALA A 36 9.94 5.19 -1.61
CA ALA A 36 9.28 6.29 -0.91
C ALA A 36 10.05 7.60 -1.11
N GLN A 37 11.39 7.53 -1.15
CA GLN A 37 12.22 8.70 -1.36
C GLN A 37 12.02 9.28 -2.77
N ASP A 38 12.00 8.42 -3.79
CA ASP A 38 11.76 8.85 -5.17
C ASP A 38 10.38 9.51 -5.29
N ALA A 39 9.37 8.92 -4.67
CA ALA A 39 8.02 9.47 -4.69
C ALA A 39 7.97 10.83 -4.01
N SER A 40 8.67 11.00 -2.89
CA SER A 40 8.69 12.28 -2.17
C SER A 40 9.33 13.37 -3.01
N LEU A 41 10.40 13.05 -3.73
CA LEU A 41 11.06 13.99 -4.62
C LEU A 41 10.15 14.38 -5.78
N ALA A 42 9.46 13.41 -6.37
CA ALA A 42 8.57 13.67 -7.51
C ALA A 42 7.36 14.52 -7.10
N LEU A 43 6.87 14.36 -5.87
CA LEU A 43 5.70 15.07 -5.38
C LEU A 43 6.04 16.35 -4.62
N GLY A 44 7.31 16.57 -4.30
CA GLY A 44 7.72 17.74 -3.54
C GLY A 44 7.25 17.70 -2.09
N CYS A 45 7.24 16.54 -1.48
CA CYS A 45 6.82 16.38 -0.09
C CYS A 45 7.88 15.63 0.72
N GLU A 46 7.67 15.56 2.03
CA GLU A 46 8.57 14.81 2.92
C GLU A 46 8.40 13.30 2.70
N VAL A 47 9.46 12.54 2.90
CA VAL A 47 9.41 11.07 2.80
C VAL A 47 8.35 10.51 3.74
N GLY A 48 8.21 11.11 4.92
CA GLY A 48 7.21 10.66 5.89
C GLY A 48 5.76 10.82 5.44
N ALA A 49 5.51 11.65 4.43
CA ALA A 49 4.17 11.83 3.88
C ALA A 49 3.80 10.74 2.86
N ILE A 50 4.78 9.93 2.45
CA ILE A 50 4.53 8.81 1.53
C ILE A 50 4.08 7.61 2.36
N VAL A 51 3.02 6.96 1.91
CA VAL A 51 2.49 5.76 2.59
C VAL A 51 3.04 4.51 1.91
N LYS A 52 3.66 3.63 2.69
CA LYS A 52 4.07 2.31 2.22
C LYS A 52 3.00 1.30 2.63
N SER A 53 2.54 0.53 1.66
CA SER A 53 1.54 -0.54 1.90
C SER A 53 2.26 -1.87 1.81
N LEU A 54 2.34 -2.57 2.94
CA LEU A 54 3.09 -3.83 3.05
C LEU A 54 2.14 -4.96 3.41
N LEU A 55 2.15 -6.02 2.61
CA LEU A 55 1.32 -7.20 2.86
C LEU A 55 2.11 -8.24 3.64
N PHE A 56 1.50 -8.74 4.70
CA PHE A 56 2.08 -9.80 5.53
C PHE A 56 1.15 -11.00 5.55
N ARG A 57 1.77 -12.19 5.55
CA ARG A 57 1.04 -13.43 5.82
C ARG A 57 1.04 -13.63 7.33
N ALA A 58 -0.15 -13.77 7.89
CA ALA A 58 -0.35 -13.98 9.32
C ALA A 58 -1.07 -15.32 9.50
N GLU A 59 -0.31 -16.37 9.75
CA GLU A 59 -0.80 -17.75 9.80
C GLU A 59 -1.49 -18.12 8.48
N ASN A 60 -2.79 -18.36 8.47
CA ASN A 60 -3.53 -18.71 7.27
C ASN A 60 -4.23 -17.52 6.61
N SER A 61 -3.97 -16.31 7.09
CA SER A 61 -4.62 -15.11 6.57
C SER A 61 -3.58 -14.06 6.18
N PHE A 62 -4.05 -12.91 5.71
CA PHE A 62 -3.18 -11.80 5.30
C PHE A 62 -3.63 -10.52 5.96
N VAL A 63 -2.66 -9.64 6.25
CA VAL A 63 -2.93 -8.31 6.77
C VAL A 63 -2.10 -7.30 5.98
N LEU A 64 -2.67 -6.11 5.78
CA LEU A 64 -1.98 -5.02 5.11
C LEU A 64 -1.58 -4.00 6.17
N CYS A 65 -0.31 -3.61 6.18
CA CYS A 65 0.19 -2.62 7.13
C CYS A 65 0.58 -1.36 6.38
N LEU A 66 0.02 -0.23 6.77
CA LEU A 66 0.35 1.07 6.19
C LEU A 66 1.30 1.79 7.13
N VAL A 67 2.47 2.13 6.61
CA VAL A 67 3.48 2.84 7.40
C VAL A 67 3.99 4.04 6.63
N SER A 68 4.49 5.02 7.37
CA SER A 68 5.11 6.22 6.81
C SER A 68 6.39 5.84 6.05
N GLY A 69 6.71 6.58 4.98
CA GLY A 69 7.86 6.29 4.13
C GLY A 69 9.19 6.35 4.85
N ASP A 70 9.26 7.07 5.98
CA ASP A 70 10.49 7.18 6.79
C ASP A 70 10.52 6.19 7.97
N LYS A 71 9.57 5.26 8.04
CA LYS A 71 9.46 4.29 9.12
C LYS A 71 9.49 2.87 8.60
N LYS A 72 9.74 1.93 9.50
CA LYS A 72 9.69 0.50 9.20
C LYS A 72 8.53 -0.14 9.96
N CYS A 73 7.93 -1.15 9.35
CA CYS A 73 6.88 -1.89 10.02
C CYS A 73 7.51 -2.81 11.08
N SER A 74 7.00 -2.73 12.31
CA SER A 74 7.49 -3.59 13.40
C SER A 74 6.70 -4.90 13.38
N LEU A 75 7.37 -6.01 13.05
CA LEU A 75 6.77 -7.33 13.08
C LEU A 75 6.33 -7.71 14.48
N ASN A 76 7.11 -7.33 15.50
CA ASN A 76 6.76 -7.64 16.88
C ASN A 76 5.45 -6.96 17.29
N LYS A 77 5.27 -5.70 16.90
CA LYS A 77 4.04 -4.97 17.19
C LYS A 77 2.85 -5.58 16.44
N LEU A 78 3.05 -5.97 15.18
CA LEU A 78 2.01 -6.63 14.40
C LEU A 78 1.60 -7.97 15.02
N LYS A 79 2.56 -8.76 15.49
CA LYS A 79 2.28 -10.02 16.16
C LYS A 79 1.41 -9.81 17.39
N LYS A 80 1.71 -8.77 18.17
CA LYS A 80 0.92 -8.46 19.35
C LYS A 80 -0.51 -8.02 19.01
N ILE A 81 -0.65 -7.15 18.02
CA ILE A 81 -1.96 -6.62 17.63
C ILE A 81 -2.81 -7.71 17.01
N THR A 82 -2.24 -8.53 16.13
CA THR A 82 -2.98 -9.60 15.44
C THR A 82 -3.16 -10.84 16.32
N GLN A 83 -2.34 -10.98 17.37
CA GLN A 83 -2.29 -12.17 18.22
C GLN A 83 -1.90 -13.42 17.43
N LYS A 84 -1.08 -13.23 16.39
CA LYS A 84 -0.59 -14.30 15.53
C LYS A 84 0.93 -14.33 15.59
N ASN A 85 1.50 -15.52 15.85
CA ASN A 85 2.94 -15.66 16.00
C ASN A 85 3.65 -15.93 14.69
N ASP A 86 3.00 -16.66 13.77
CA ASP A 86 3.58 -16.96 12.46
C ASP A 86 3.21 -15.83 11.50
N LEU A 87 4.06 -14.81 11.46
CA LEU A 87 3.83 -13.63 10.66
C LEU A 87 5.10 -13.26 9.91
N CYS A 88 5.01 -13.14 8.60
CA CYS A 88 6.14 -12.81 7.73
C CYS A 88 5.67 -12.02 6.53
N MET A 89 6.58 -11.41 5.81
CA MET A 89 6.23 -10.71 4.59
C MET A 89 5.67 -11.69 3.56
N ALA A 90 4.61 -11.28 2.88
CA ALA A 90 4.03 -12.07 1.81
C ALA A 90 4.98 -12.13 0.62
N SER A 91 4.94 -13.23 -0.13
CA SER A 91 5.72 -13.38 -1.35
C SER A 91 5.14 -12.48 -2.45
N PRO A 92 5.93 -12.16 -3.51
CA PRO A 92 5.39 -11.39 -4.63
C PRO A 92 4.14 -12.01 -5.26
N GLU A 93 4.10 -13.35 -5.33
CA GLU A 93 2.94 -14.06 -5.85
C GLU A 93 1.73 -13.89 -4.96
N GLN A 94 1.92 -14.00 -3.64
CA GLN A 94 0.85 -13.77 -2.67
C GLN A 94 0.33 -12.34 -2.73
N VAL A 95 1.24 -11.37 -2.85
CA VAL A 95 0.85 -9.96 -2.98
C VAL A 95 -0.09 -9.80 -4.18
N LYS A 96 0.29 -10.34 -5.32
CA LYS A 96 -0.52 -10.21 -6.54
C LYS A 96 -1.88 -10.90 -6.40
N THR A 97 -1.89 -12.10 -5.88
CA THR A 97 -3.12 -12.89 -5.73
C THR A 97 -4.08 -12.22 -4.74
N GLN A 98 -3.57 -11.71 -3.64
CA GLN A 98 -4.40 -11.15 -2.58
C GLN A 98 -4.84 -9.72 -2.86
N THR A 99 -3.96 -8.88 -3.39
CA THR A 99 -4.25 -7.46 -3.55
C THR A 99 -4.62 -7.07 -4.97
N GLY A 100 -4.15 -7.81 -5.97
CA GLY A 100 -4.31 -7.44 -7.37
C GLY A 100 -3.27 -6.44 -7.84
N TYR A 101 -2.32 -6.09 -6.98
CA TYR A 101 -1.22 -5.18 -7.29
C TYR A 101 0.09 -5.93 -7.21
N THR A 102 1.16 -5.34 -7.74
CA THR A 102 2.49 -5.94 -7.66
C THR A 102 3.22 -5.43 -6.43
N ILE A 103 4.18 -6.25 -5.95
CA ILE A 103 4.99 -5.88 -4.80
C ILE A 103 5.71 -4.56 -5.08
N GLY A 104 5.72 -3.68 -4.08
CA GLY A 104 6.27 -2.33 -4.24
C GLY A 104 5.30 -1.33 -4.83
N GLY A 105 4.14 -1.79 -5.30
CA GLY A 105 3.12 -0.92 -5.90
C GLY A 105 1.72 -1.27 -5.42
N VAL A 106 1.56 -1.54 -4.14
CA VAL A 106 0.26 -1.93 -3.55
C VAL A 106 -0.50 -0.69 -3.11
N SER A 107 -1.71 -0.52 -3.65
CA SER A 107 -2.62 0.53 -3.20
C SER A 107 -3.39 0.03 -1.97
N PRO A 108 -3.68 0.91 -0.99
CA PRO A 108 -4.50 0.51 0.16
C PRO A 108 -5.99 0.40 -0.17
N VAL A 109 -6.38 0.78 -1.37
CA VAL A 109 -7.78 0.73 -1.82
C VAL A 109 -7.89 -0.09 -3.09
N GLY A 110 -9.07 -0.59 -3.37
CA GLY A 110 -9.28 -1.41 -4.57
C GLY A 110 -8.61 -2.77 -4.50
N LEU A 111 -8.52 -3.33 -3.32
CA LEU A 111 -7.94 -4.66 -3.12
C LEU A 111 -8.88 -5.74 -3.65
N LEU A 112 -8.32 -6.80 -4.24
CA LEU A 112 -9.12 -7.89 -4.79
C LEU A 112 -9.85 -8.68 -3.71
N ASN A 113 -9.24 -8.82 -2.56
CA ASN A 113 -9.82 -9.54 -1.44
C ASN A 113 -10.01 -8.62 -0.25
N ASP A 114 -10.89 -9.02 0.66
CA ASP A 114 -11.13 -8.28 1.88
C ASP A 114 -9.98 -8.58 2.85
N ILE A 115 -9.09 -7.61 3.03
CA ILE A 115 -7.88 -7.77 3.83
C ILE A 115 -7.94 -6.78 5.00
N GLU A 116 -7.66 -7.27 6.20
CA GLU A 116 -7.59 -6.40 7.38
C GLU A 116 -6.41 -5.45 7.25
N ILE A 117 -6.67 -4.17 7.53
CA ILE A 117 -5.66 -3.11 7.36
C ILE A 117 -5.30 -2.51 8.71
N PHE A 118 -4.00 -2.42 8.97
CA PHE A 118 -3.46 -1.73 10.15
C PHE A 118 -2.68 -0.52 9.66
N MET A 119 -2.82 0.59 10.37
CA MET A 119 -2.16 1.83 10.00
C MET A 119 -1.29 2.31 11.16
N ASP A 120 -0.04 2.62 10.86
CA ASP A 120 0.88 3.15 11.87
C ASP A 120 0.47 4.58 12.25
N ASN A 121 0.51 4.88 13.54
CA ASN A 121 0.07 6.20 14.01
C ASN A 121 0.96 7.36 13.55
N SER A 122 2.17 7.07 13.06
CA SER A 122 3.02 8.12 12.47
C SER A 122 2.40 8.77 11.24
N LEU A 123 1.43 8.10 10.61
CA LEU A 123 0.73 8.66 9.45
C LEU A 123 -0.28 9.74 9.84
N GLU A 124 -0.55 9.91 11.11
CA GLU A 124 -1.47 10.93 11.60
C GLU A 124 -0.83 12.31 11.81
N ARG A 125 0.48 12.41 11.63
CA ARG A 125 1.21 13.68 11.84
C ARG A 125 0.94 14.71 10.75
#